data_a6f5df77610102e990cd200add4ccbaf
#
_entry.id   a6f5df77610102e990cd200add4ccbaf
#
_cell.length_a   1.000
_cell.length_b   1.000
_cell.length_c   1.000
_cell.angle_alpha   90.00
_cell.angle_beta   90.00
_cell.angle_gamma   90.00
#
_symmetry.space_group_name_H-M   'P 1'
#
loop_
_entity.id
_entity.type
_entity.pdbx_description
1 polymer ?
#
loop_
_entity_poly.entity_id
_entity_poly.type
_entity_poly.pdbx_seq_one_letter_code
_entity_poly.pdbx_strand_id
1 'polypeptide(L)'
;MHISSLPSPYGIGTLGKAAYDFADFLHRAGQRYWQILPIGPTSYGDSPYQSFSTCAGNPYFIDLDLLEQDGLLTREEIDAVDWGTDAGRVDYGFQYSVRFDLLYNAYLRGRDRDADALREFRDANPWVEEYALYMALKRSNSMQSWEHWPEEIRLRRPGAADTYATVLAEDTNFFIYLQFLFFRQWNRLRDYVHGLGIRIIGDLPIYVPYDSCDVWANPQLFQLDEGGLPTGVAGVPPDYFSEDGQLWGNPLYNWDAMRADGYRWWMQRIAAAGRLFDVIRIDHFRGLESYWSVPYGDVNARRGHWVKGPGQDFIDAVHRRFPELHLIAEDLGFLTPEVIELQRNSGYPGMKLLEFAFDPREPSNYLPHRYTTNCICYSGTHDNETLVQWLDGASPETVQYVQEYLGLRDRSECVSGILRAGMASVADVFIAQLQDYLELGAEARMNEPGTLSTKNWSWRVDASLLTDELADRIARMVKLYER
;
A
#
# COMPACT_ATOMS: atom_id res chain seq x y z
N MET A 1 8.41 -1.82 -6.51
CA MET A 1 9.37 -1.64 -5.37
C MET A 1 8.79 -0.67 -4.36
N HIS A 2 8.51 -1.16 -3.13
CA HIS A 2 7.98 -0.33 -2.04
C HIS A 2 9.11 0.47 -1.35
N ILE A 3 8.75 1.56 -0.65
CA ILE A 3 9.73 2.41 0.04
C ILE A 3 10.50 1.63 1.10
N SER A 4 9.83 0.80 1.94
CA SER A 4 10.49 -0.01 2.97
C SER A 4 11.58 -0.93 2.43
N SER A 5 11.46 -1.34 1.17
CA SER A 5 12.38 -2.29 0.51
C SER A 5 13.63 -1.61 -0.10
N LEU A 6 13.74 -0.29 -0.04
CA LEU A 6 14.92 0.43 -0.53
C LEU A 6 16.16 0.17 0.35
N PRO A 7 17.37 0.19 -0.21
CA PRO A 7 18.60 -0.18 0.48
C PRO A 7 19.20 0.96 1.33
N SER A 8 18.38 1.60 2.18
CA SER A 8 18.85 2.60 3.13
C SER A 8 19.70 1.96 4.24
N PRO A 9 20.69 2.68 4.83
CA PRO A 9 21.56 2.14 5.85
C PRO A 9 20.89 1.93 7.22
N TYR A 10 19.65 2.43 7.43
CA TYR A 10 18.98 2.47 8.74
C TYR A 10 17.97 1.33 8.96
N GLY A 11 18.22 0.16 8.40
CA GLY A 11 17.43 -1.05 8.62
C GLY A 11 16.04 -1.07 7.94
N ILE A 12 15.64 0.01 7.31
CA ILE A 12 14.41 0.15 6.49
C ILE A 12 14.64 1.18 5.40
N GLY A 13 13.99 1.03 4.26
CA GLY A 13 14.02 2.04 3.20
C GLY A 13 13.39 3.37 3.65
N THR A 14 13.97 4.49 3.22
CA THR A 14 13.58 5.84 3.60
C THR A 14 13.43 6.76 2.39
N LEU A 15 12.88 7.96 2.61
CA LEU A 15 12.68 9.00 1.59
C LEU A 15 13.96 9.80 1.29
N GLY A 16 15.13 9.24 1.63
CA GLY A 16 16.44 9.83 1.43
C GLY A 16 17.17 9.29 0.20
N LYS A 17 18.51 9.30 0.27
CA LYS A 17 19.40 8.99 -0.85
C LYS A 17 19.02 7.72 -1.61
N ALA A 18 18.68 6.63 -0.92
CA ALA A 18 18.30 5.36 -1.56
C ALA A 18 17.06 5.48 -2.45
N ALA A 19 16.11 6.35 -2.11
CA ALA A 19 14.94 6.60 -2.94
C ALA A 19 15.26 7.43 -4.18
N TYR A 20 16.14 8.41 -4.06
CA TYR A 20 16.63 9.22 -5.20
C TYR A 20 17.47 8.36 -6.16
N ASP A 21 18.40 7.56 -5.64
CA ASP A 21 19.21 6.62 -6.44
C ASP A 21 18.32 5.61 -7.19
N PHE A 22 17.26 5.14 -6.54
CA PHE A 22 16.30 4.24 -7.20
C PHE A 22 15.48 4.95 -8.28
N ALA A 23 15.10 6.20 -8.09
CA ALA A 23 14.46 7.00 -9.13
C ALA A 23 15.39 7.20 -10.35
N ASP A 24 16.68 7.46 -10.13
CA ASP A 24 17.69 7.53 -11.19
C ASP A 24 17.87 6.20 -11.93
N PHE A 25 17.87 5.08 -11.18
CA PHE A 25 17.88 3.73 -11.76
C PHE A 25 16.66 3.51 -12.66
N LEU A 26 15.46 3.87 -12.20
CA LEU A 26 14.23 3.75 -13.00
C LEU A 26 14.28 4.62 -14.26
N HIS A 27 14.77 5.85 -14.16
CA HIS A 27 14.93 6.75 -15.30
C HIS A 27 15.89 6.16 -16.33
N ARG A 28 17.06 5.68 -15.89
CA ARG A 28 18.02 4.98 -16.77
C ARG A 28 17.45 3.73 -17.42
N ALA A 29 16.64 2.98 -16.65
CA ALA A 29 15.92 1.80 -17.14
C ALA A 29 14.75 2.14 -18.08
N GLY A 30 14.50 3.41 -18.39
CA GLY A 30 13.42 3.86 -19.27
C GLY A 30 12.02 3.69 -18.68
N GLN A 31 11.90 3.59 -17.36
CA GLN A 31 10.60 3.37 -16.71
C GLN A 31 9.83 4.69 -16.64
N ARG A 32 8.51 4.61 -16.83
CA ARG A 32 7.59 5.77 -16.76
C ARG A 32 6.76 5.79 -15.48
N TYR A 33 6.73 4.66 -14.75
CA TYR A 33 5.96 4.52 -13.52
C TYR A 33 6.80 3.86 -12.43
N TRP A 34 6.59 4.33 -11.21
CA TRP A 34 7.05 3.69 -9.99
C TRP A 34 5.82 3.32 -9.15
N GLN A 35 5.49 2.03 -9.10
CA GLN A 35 4.40 1.55 -8.24
C GLN A 35 4.92 1.21 -6.85
N ILE A 36 4.19 1.71 -5.84
CA ILE A 36 4.46 1.46 -4.42
C ILE A 36 3.18 1.00 -3.71
N LEU A 37 3.35 0.35 -2.57
CA LEU A 37 2.26 -0.04 -1.67
C LEU A 37 1.78 1.18 -0.86
N PRO A 38 0.68 1.07 -0.07
CA PRO A 38 0.26 2.14 0.82
C PRO A 38 1.41 2.61 1.72
N ILE A 39 1.56 3.92 1.89
CA ILE A 39 2.67 4.54 2.64
C ILE A 39 2.25 5.07 4.01
N GLY A 40 1.10 4.60 4.51
CA GLY A 40 0.59 4.95 5.85
C GLY A 40 1.36 4.28 6.98
N PRO A 41 1.20 4.77 8.23
CA PRO A 41 1.79 4.15 9.41
C PRO A 41 1.19 2.76 9.62
N THR A 42 2.06 1.75 9.75
CA THR A 42 1.64 0.35 9.91
C THR A 42 1.25 0.04 11.35
N SER A 43 0.28 -0.89 11.51
CA SER A 43 -0.14 -1.45 12.78
C SER A 43 0.50 -2.82 13.04
N TYR A 44 -0.06 -3.60 13.97
CA TYR A 44 0.39 -4.96 14.26
C TYR A 44 0.43 -5.83 12.99
N GLY A 45 1.55 -6.54 12.80
CA GLY A 45 1.80 -7.37 11.62
C GLY A 45 2.45 -6.61 10.44
N ASP A 46 2.73 -5.30 10.63
CA ASP A 46 3.53 -4.45 9.73
C ASP A 46 3.01 -4.33 8.28
N SER A 47 1.77 -4.80 8.06
CA SER A 47 1.14 -4.72 6.74
C SER A 47 0.84 -3.26 6.36
N PRO A 48 1.26 -2.80 5.16
CA PRO A 48 0.85 -1.50 4.62
C PRO A 48 -0.66 -1.33 4.48
N TYR A 49 -1.41 -2.44 4.40
CA TYR A 49 -2.88 -2.46 4.29
C TYR A 49 -3.58 -2.36 5.64
N GLN A 50 -2.83 -2.45 6.75
CA GLN A 50 -3.32 -2.28 8.12
C GLN A 50 -2.77 -0.98 8.71
N SER A 51 -3.22 0.17 8.18
CA SER A 51 -2.73 1.48 8.58
C SER A 51 -3.59 2.12 9.67
N PHE A 52 -2.97 2.83 10.62
CA PHE A 52 -3.67 3.64 11.63
C PHE A 52 -4.43 4.83 11.05
N SER A 53 -4.14 5.23 9.80
CA SER A 53 -4.83 6.34 9.12
C SER A 53 -4.70 6.24 7.61
N THR A 54 -5.77 6.60 6.91
CA THR A 54 -5.81 6.68 5.44
C THR A 54 -5.13 7.92 4.85
N CYS A 55 -4.77 8.90 5.70
CA CYS A 55 -4.19 10.18 5.28
C CYS A 55 -2.74 10.37 5.73
N ALA A 56 -2.32 9.66 6.79
CA ALA A 56 -1.00 9.86 7.39
C ALA A 56 0.09 9.09 6.64
N GLY A 57 1.31 9.65 6.66
CA GLY A 57 2.51 8.98 6.18
C GLY A 57 3.22 8.20 7.28
N ASN A 58 3.95 7.15 6.89
CA ASN A 58 4.67 6.28 7.82
C ASN A 58 5.93 6.97 8.37
N PRO A 59 6.03 7.21 9.68
CA PRO A 59 7.22 7.84 10.27
C PRO A 59 8.51 7.04 10.07
N TYR A 60 8.43 5.74 9.83
CA TYR A 60 9.62 4.92 9.53
C TYR A 60 10.32 5.33 8.24
N PHE A 61 9.62 5.95 7.30
CA PHE A 61 10.19 6.40 6.03
C PHE A 61 10.89 7.77 6.11
N ILE A 62 10.76 8.50 7.23
CA ILE A 62 11.49 9.74 7.43
C ILE A 62 13.00 9.44 7.43
N ASP A 63 13.72 10.04 6.52
CA ASP A 63 15.15 9.82 6.36
C ASP A 63 15.96 10.62 7.40
N LEU A 64 16.91 9.95 8.05
CA LEU A 64 17.68 10.52 9.15
C LEU A 64 18.83 11.42 8.65
N ASP A 65 19.42 11.11 7.49
CA ASP A 65 20.46 11.97 6.90
C ASP A 65 19.88 13.33 6.47
N LEU A 66 18.64 13.34 5.98
CA LEU A 66 17.94 14.59 5.68
C LEU A 66 17.63 15.39 6.95
N LEU A 67 17.35 14.72 8.07
CA LEU A 67 17.17 15.39 9.36
C LEU A 67 18.49 15.95 9.89
N GLU A 68 19.60 15.27 9.67
CA GLU A 68 20.94 15.78 10.00
C GLU A 68 21.25 17.00 9.16
N GLN A 69 21.07 16.95 7.84
CA GLN A 69 21.27 18.08 6.93
C GLN A 69 20.43 19.31 7.32
N ASP A 70 19.22 19.07 7.78
CA ASP A 70 18.32 20.11 8.29
C ASP A 70 18.70 20.60 9.72
N GLY A 71 19.74 20.01 10.36
CA GLY A 71 20.19 20.34 11.72
C GLY A 71 19.22 19.89 12.82
N LEU A 72 18.39 18.90 12.55
CA LEU A 72 17.42 18.34 13.48
C LEU A 72 17.98 17.14 14.27
N LEU A 73 18.96 16.45 13.70
CA LEU A 73 19.74 15.41 14.35
C LEU A 73 21.23 15.70 14.20
N THR A 74 22.05 15.05 15.01
CA THR A 74 23.50 15.04 14.82
C THR A 74 23.94 13.67 14.31
N ARG A 75 25.10 13.61 13.65
CA ARG A 75 25.69 12.34 13.19
C ARG A 75 25.94 11.38 14.36
N GLU A 76 26.39 11.91 15.50
CA GLU A 76 26.67 11.12 16.70
C GLU A 76 25.40 10.44 17.25
N GLU A 77 24.23 11.09 17.18
CA GLU A 77 22.97 10.49 17.62
C GLU A 77 22.56 9.32 16.70
N ILE A 78 22.74 9.50 15.38
CA ILE A 78 22.40 8.47 14.40
C ILE A 78 23.36 7.29 14.51
N ASP A 79 24.66 7.56 14.66
CA ASP A 79 25.71 6.53 14.74
C ASP A 79 25.73 5.81 16.11
N ALA A 80 25.10 6.38 17.14
CA ALA A 80 24.93 5.71 18.43
C ALA A 80 23.98 4.51 18.40
N VAL A 81 23.14 4.38 17.34
CA VAL A 81 22.23 3.27 17.14
C VAL A 81 22.93 2.19 16.33
N ASP A 82 22.94 0.96 16.85
CA ASP A 82 23.37 -0.21 16.08
C ASP A 82 22.21 -0.65 15.16
N TRP A 83 22.26 -0.24 13.90
CA TRP A 83 21.24 -0.51 12.90
C TRP A 83 21.21 -1.98 12.41
N GLY A 84 22.05 -2.83 12.96
CA GLY A 84 22.17 -4.23 12.60
C GLY A 84 22.90 -4.46 11.28
N THR A 85 23.03 -5.73 10.90
CA THR A 85 23.76 -6.17 9.71
C THR A 85 22.90 -6.83 8.64
N ASP A 86 21.62 -7.09 8.92
CA ASP A 86 20.71 -7.66 7.93
C ASP A 86 20.24 -6.57 6.95
N ALA A 87 20.91 -6.52 5.81
CA ALA A 87 20.52 -5.60 4.74
C ALA A 87 19.30 -6.07 3.94
N GLY A 88 18.94 -7.37 4.03
CA GLY A 88 17.91 -7.98 3.20
C GLY A 88 16.49 -7.93 3.78
N ARG A 89 16.35 -7.55 5.07
CA ARG A 89 15.05 -7.54 5.75
C ARG A 89 14.91 -6.37 6.71
N VAL A 90 13.65 -5.94 6.88
CA VAL A 90 13.26 -4.96 7.91
C VAL A 90 12.96 -5.71 9.21
N ASP A 91 13.57 -5.30 10.31
CA ASP A 91 13.14 -5.62 11.67
C ASP A 91 12.27 -4.48 12.20
N TYR A 92 10.96 -4.60 12.06
CA TYR A 92 10.00 -3.57 12.48
C TYR A 92 9.98 -3.37 14.00
N GLY A 93 10.18 -4.45 14.78
CA GLY A 93 10.27 -4.35 16.23
C GLY A 93 11.46 -3.51 16.68
N PHE A 94 12.61 -3.69 16.02
CA PHE A 94 13.78 -2.85 16.24
C PHE A 94 13.51 -1.39 15.81
N GLN A 95 12.95 -1.16 14.61
CA GLN A 95 12.59 0.18 14.16
C GLN A 95 11.69 0.91 15.16
N TYR A 96 10.67 0.21 15.68
CA TYR A 96 9.78 0.75 16.70
C TYR A 96 10.52 1.15 17.97
N SER A 97 11.49 0.34 18.42
CA SER A 97 12.19 0.56 19.68
C SER A 97 13.18 1.72 19.67
N VAL A 98 13.73 2.09 18.50
CA VAL A 98 14.83 3.09 18.43
C VAL A 98 14.46 4.36 17.67
N ARG A 99 13.61 4.24 16.64
CA ARG A 99 13.42 5.34 15.69
C ARG A 99 12.63 6.52 16.27
N PHE A 100 11.64 6.22 17.11
CA PHE A 100 10.83 7.27 17.72
C PHE A 100 11.61 8.15 18.70
N ASP A 101 12.65 7.65 19.37
CA ASP A 101 13.50 8.45 20.24
C ASP A 101 14.32 9.46 19.42
N LEU A 102 14.88 9.06 18.28
CA LEU A 102 15.58 9.98 17.36
C LEU A 102 14.63 11.03 16.79
N LEU A 103 13.44 10.61 16.36
CA LEU A 103 12.42 11.52 15.84
C LEU A 103 11.92 12.50 16.92
N TYR A 104 11.88 12.09 18.18
CA TYR A 104 11.54 12.98 19.29
C TYR A 104 12.63 14.04 19.53
N ASN A 105 13.91 13.65 19.44
CA ASN A 105 15.01 14.63 19.49
C ASN A 105 14.91 15.65 18.33
N ALA A 106 14.56 15.19 17.13
CA ALA A 106 14.33 16.07 15.98
C ALA A 106 13.15 17.03 16.23
N TYR A 107 12.06 16.54 16.82
CA TYR A 107 10.92 17.37 17.23
C TYR A 107 11.33 18.46 18.23
N LEU A 108 12.04 18.10 19.29
CA LEU A 108 12.46 19.06 20.31
C LEU A 108 13.31 20.22 19.76
N ARG A 109 14.13 19.95 18.73
CA ARG A 109 14.95 20.96 18.06
C ARG A 109 14.19 21.79 17.03
N GLY A 110 13.22 21.15 16.36
CA GLY A 110 12.55 21.75 15.21
C GLY A 110 11.25 22.49 15.53
N ARG A 111 10.53 22.11 16.57
CA ARG A 111 9.15 22.59 16.84
C ARG A 111 9.00 24.10 16.87
N ASP A 112 9.94 24.81 17.50
CA ASP A 112 9.91 26.27 17.59
C ASP A 112 10.48 26.93 16.33
N ARG A 113 11.52 26.33 15.75
CA ARG A 113 12.15 26.81 14.53
C ARG A 113 11.21 26.73 13.33
N ASP A 114 10.46 25.64 13.21
CA ASP A 114 9.59 25.35 12.08
C ASP A 114 8.11 25.78 12.34
N ALA A 115 7.86 26.59 13.39
CA ALA A 115 6.51 26.91 13.89
C ALA A 115 5.59 27.51 12.82
N ASP A 116 6.09 28.38 11.94
CA ASP A 116 5.27 28.99 10.88
C ASP A 116 4.90 27.95 9.78
N ALA A 117 5.88 27.18 9.32
CA ALA A 117 5.68 26.13 8.31
C ALA A 117 4.77 25.00 8.89
N LEU A 118 4.90 24.70 10.19
CA LEU A 118 4.06 23.72 10.86
C LEU A 118 2.61 24.21 10.94
N ARG A 119 2.39 25.51 11.17
CA ARG A 119 1.04 26.11 11.16
C ARG A 119 0.42 26.01 9.76
N GLU A 120 1.15 26.39 8.72
CA GLU A 120 0.68 26.25 7.34
C GLU A 120 0.36 24.80 6.99
N PHE A 121 1.16 23.83 7.45
CA PHE A 121 0.92 22.41 7.25
C PHE A 121 -0.38 21.96 7.93
N ARG A 122 -0.64 22.38 9.16
CA ARG A 122 -1.88 22.07 9.91
C ARG A 122 -3.10 22.65 9.19
N ASP A 123 -3.03 23.90 8.77
CA ASP A 123 -4.13 24.57 8.06
C ASP A 123 -4.46 23.88 6.71
N ALA A 124 -3.42 23.39 6.00
CA ALA A 124 -3.58 22.67 4.75
C ALA A 124 -4.03 21.20 4.94
N ASN A 125 -3.88 20.63 6.14
CA ASN A 125 -4.11 19.23 6.46
C ASN A 125 -4.93 19.05 7.75
N PRO A 126 -6.21 19.48 7.80
CA PRO A 126 -7.01 19.43 9.03
C PRO A 126 -7.15 18.03 9.66
N TRP A 127 -7.00 16.97 8.86
CA TRP A 127 -7.04 15.58 9.32
C TRP A 127 -5.90 15.24 10.31
N VAL A 128 -4.82 16.03 10.31
CA VAL A 128 -3.63 15.73 11.15
C VAL A 128 -3.91 15.87 12.64
N GLU A 129 -4.83 16.74 13.04
CA GLU A 129 -5.21 16.94 14.43
C GLU A 129 -5.84 15.67 15.03
N GLU A 130 -6.79 15.10 14.29
CA GLU A 130 -7.51 13.89 14.73
C GLU A 130 -6.56 12.68 14.77
N TYR A 131 -5.75 12.52 13.73
CA TYR A 131 -4.72 11.47 13.66
C TYR A 131 -3.72 11.58 14.82
N ALA A 132 -3.21 12.77 15.07
CA ALA A 132 -2.19 12.97 16.11
C ALA A 132 -2.76 12.74 17.51
N LEU A 133 -4.00 13.17 17.78
CA LEU A 133 -4.70 12.85 19.02
C LEU A 133 -4.89 11.33 19.17
N TYR A 134 -5.32 10.63 18.10
CA TYR A 134 -5.44 9.18 18.10
C TYR A 134 -4.12 8.50 18.46
N MET A 135 -3.01 8.91 17.85
CA MET A 135 -1.68 8.33 18.13
C MET A 135 -1.18 8.68 19.55
N ALA A 136 -1.44 9.87 20.05
CA ALA A 136 -1.13 10.25 21.43
C ALA A 136 -1.93 9.39 22.42
N LEU A 137 -3.21 9.12 22.15
CA LEU A 137 -4.04 8.20 22.90
C LEU A 137 -3.52 6.75 22.83
N LYS A 138 -3.14 6.27 21.66
CA LYS A 138 -2.49 4.96 21.48
C LYS A 138 -1.27 4.84 22.40
N ARG A 139 -0.38 5.84 22.34
CA ARG A 139 0.84 5.87 23.15
C ARG A 139 0.53 5.87 24.66
N SER A 140 -0.41 6.69 25.12
CA SER A 140 -0.81 6.78 26.53
C SER A 140 -1.50 5.50 27.04
N ASN A 141 -2.12 4.71 26.15
CA ASN A 141 -2.74 3.42 26.44
C ASN A 141 -1.88 2.23 26.00
N SER A 142 -0.54 2.37 26.01
CA SER A 142 0.41 1.28 25.70
C SER A 142 0.17 0.62 24.35
N MET A 143 -0.20 1.39 23.34
CA MET A 143 -0.53 0.97 21.96
C MET A 143 -1.69 -0.04 21.84
N GLN A 144 -2.51 -0.18 22.89
CA GLN A 144 -3.71 -1.03 22.81
C GLN A 144 -4.72 -0.47 21.80
N SER A 145 -5.53 -1.38 21.23
CA SER A 145 -6.66 -0.99 20.38
C SER A 145 -7.62 -0.07 21.11
N TRP A 146 -8.19 0.89 20.39
CA TRP A 146 -9.10 1.89 20.98
C TRP A 146 -10.34 1.29 21.66
N GLU A 147 -10.72 0.06 21.34
CA GLU A 147 -11.81 -0.65 22.03
C GLU A 147 -11.55 -0.88 23.52
N HIS A 148 -10.27 -0.85 23.93
CA HIS A 148 -9.85 -1.01 25.33
C HIS A 148 -9.60 0.31 26.06
N TRP A 149 -9.82 1.46 25.40
CA TRP A 149 -9.63 2.77 26.03
C TRP A 149 -10.75 3.09 27.02
N PRO A 150 -10.55 4.06 27.92
CA PRO A 150 -11.61 4.58 28.78
C PRO A 150 -12.86 4.94 27.97
N GLU A 151 -14.04 4.61 28.50
CA GLU A 151 -15.31 4.72 27.75
C GLU A 151 -15.56 6.12 27.20
N GLU A 152 -15.26 7.16 27.98
CA GLU A 152 -15.50 8.54 27.58
C GLU A 152 -14.75 8.91 26.30
N ILE A 153 -13.50 8.47 26.13
CA ILE A 153 -12.73 8.77 24.93
C ILE A 153 -12.93 7.70 23.85
N ARG A 154 -13.13 6.44 24.23
CA ARG A 154 -13.47 5.36 23.30
C ARG A 154 -14.72 5.68 22.49
N LEU A 155 -15.79 6.13 23.16
CA LEU A 155 -17.07 6.49 22.54
C LEU A 155 -17.18 7.99 22.20
N ARG A 156 -16.07 8.74 22.30
CA ARG A 156 -16.02 10.17 21.99
C ARG A 156 -17.14 10.97 22.65
N ARG A 157 -17.37 10.73 23.95
CA ARG A 157 -18.38 11.46 24.71
C ARG A 157 -18.13 12.98 24.61
N PRO A 158 -19.15 13.83 24.65
CA PRO A 158 -18.99 15.28 24.49
C PRO A 158 -17.91 15.86 25.41
N GLY A 159 -16.95 16.61 24.85
CA GLY A 159 -15.83 17.22 25.54
C GLY A 159 -14.65 16.29 25.88
N ALA A 160 -14.77 14.97 25.68
CA ALA A 160 -13.68 14.05 26.00
C ALA A 160 -12.47 14.32 25.08
N ALA A 161 -12.67 14.45 23.77
CA ALA A 161 -11.58 14.72 22.84
C ALA A 161 -10.80 16.00 23.19
N ASP A 162 -11.49 17.09 23.52
CA ASP A 162 -10.85 18.37 23.90
C ASP A 162 -10.05 18.22 25.21
N THR A 163 -10.60 17.47 26.19
CA THR A 163 -9.91 17.19 27.44
C THR A 163 -8.61 16.42 27.21
N TYR A 164 -8.67 15.33 26.45
CA TYR A 164 -7.49 14.52 26.16
C TYR A 164 -6.50 15.26 25.24
N ALA A 165 -6.95 16.05 24.28
CA ALA A 165 -6.08 16.90 23.46
C ALA A 165 -5.30 17.91 24.32
N THR A 166 -5.90 18.45 25.38
CA THR A 166 -5.22 19.34 26.33
C THR A 166 -4.18 18.58 27.16
N VAL A 167 -4.55 17.41 27.70
CA VAL A 167 -3.67 16.60 28.56
C VAL A 167 -2.49 16.02 27.78
N LEU A 168 -2.73 15.61 26.53
CA LEU A 168 -1.74 14.96 25.66
C LEU A 168 -1.14 15.92 24.62
N ALA A 169 -1.19 17.23 24.87
CA ALA A 169 -0.78 18.25 23.89
C ALA A 169 0.65 18.06 23.36
N GLU A 170 1.60 17.67 24.21
CA GLU A 170 2.99 17.46 23.81
C GLU A 170 3.11 16.26 22.85
N ASP A 171 2.49 15.11 23.16
CA ASP A 171 2.46 13.94 22.31
C ASP A 171 1.71 14.22 21.00
N THR A 172 0.59 14.92 21.05
CA THR A 172 -0.18 15.31 19.86
C THR A 172 0.68 16.19 18.94
N ASN A 173 1.36 17.21 19.48
CA ASN A 173 2.26 18.07 18.70
C ASN A 173 3.45 17.27 18.10
N PHE A 174 3.97 16.30 18.83
CA PHE A 174 4.99 15.40 18.31
C PHE A 174 4.50 14.63 17.08
N PHE A 175 3.33 13.98 17.13
CA PHE A 175 2.82 13.24 15.98
C PHE A 175 2.45 14.16 14.81
N ILE A 176 1.98 15.39 15.05
CA ILE A 176 1.80 16.39 13.98
C ILE A 176 3.14 16.71 13.32
N TYR A 177 4.19 16.93 14.12
CA TYR A 177 5.52 17.22 13.59
C TYR A 177 6.11 16.08 12.77
N LEU A 178 5.87 14.82 13.15
CA LEU A 178 6.27 13.67 12.34
C LEU A 178 5.59 13.70 10.96
N GLN A 179 4.31 14.04 10.89
CA GLN A 179 3.62 14.15 9.61
C GLN A 179 4.18 15.31 8.78
N PHE A 180 4.46 16.45 9.39
CA PHE A 180 5.12 17.57 8.72
C PHE A 180 6.47 17.15 8.12
N LEU A 181 7.32 16.43 8.86
CA LEU A 181 8.61 15.94 8.37
C LEU A 181 8.42 14.94 7.21
N PHE A 182 7.49 13.98 7.36
CA PHE A 182 7.20 13.01 6.32
C PHE A 182 6.77 13.69 5.02
N PHE A 183 5.77 14.56 5.07
CA PHE A 183 5.24 15.22 3.87
C PHE A 183 6.26 16.17 3.23
N ARG A 184 7.11 16.80 4.03
CA ARG A 184 8.21 17.63 3.53
C ARG A 184 9.20 16.81 2.69
N GLN A 185 9.60 15.63 3.19
CA GLN A 185 10.51 14.74 2.47
C GLN A 185 9.83 14.07 1.29
N TRP A 186 8.58 13.58 1.46
CA TRP A 186 7.81 12.97 0.39
C TRP A 186 7.60 13.90 -0.80
N ASN A 187 7.19 15.14 -0.55
CA ASN A 187 6.96 16.10 -1.63
C ASN A 187 8.27 16.39 -2.40
N ARG A 188 9.40 16.53 -1.71
CA ARG A 188 10.72 16.71 -2.36
C ARG A 188 11.07 15.51 -3.26
N LEU A 189 10.89 14.30 -2.76
CA LEU A 189 11.13 13.08 -3.54
C LEU A 189 10.19 12.98 -4.74
N ARG A 190 8.89 13.21 -4.54
CA ARG A 190 7.90 13.18 -5.62
C ARG A 190 8.22 14.19 -6.73
N ASP A 191 8.56 15.42 -6.35
CA ASP A 191 8.91 16.46 -7.31
C ASP A 191 10.18 16.08 -8.09
N TYR A 192 11.16 15.42 -7.45
CA TYR A 192 12.34 14.87 -8.12
C TYR A 192 11.97 13.77 -9.12
N VAL A 193 11.15 12.80 -8.72
CA VAL A 193 10.65 11.71 -9.58
C VAL A 193 9.90 12.27 -10.79
N HIS A 194 9.06 13.30 -10.59
CA HIS A 194 8.38 13.99 -11.68
C HIS A 194 9.37 14.71 -12.62
N GLY A 195 10.44 15.30 -12.08
CA GLY A 195 11.53 15.91 -12.85
C GLY A 195 12.24 14.93 -13.80
N LEU A 196 12.24 13.63 -13.45
CA LEU A 196 12.74 12.55 -14.28
C LEU A 196 11.72 12.02 -15.30
N GLY A 197 10.49 12.57 -15.32
CA GLY A 197 9.40 12.12 -16.19
C GLY A 197 8.71 10.84 -15.72
N ILE A 198 8.90 10.44 -14.47
CA ILE A 198 8.30 9.25 -13.87
C ILE A 198 7.06 9.67 -13.06
N ARG A 199 5.99 8.87 -13.13
CA ARG A 199 4.77 9.01 -12.33
C ARG A 199 4.73 7.94 -11.25
N ILE A 200 4.09 8.26 -10.12
CA ILE A 200 3.95 7.33 -9.00
C ILE A 200 2.56 6.71 -9.03
N ILE A 201 2.51 5.37 -9.03
CA ILE A 201 1.28 4.61 -8.81
C ILE A 201 1.23 4.24 -7.33
N GLY A 202 0.21 4.71 -6.61
CA GLY A 202 -0.07 4.33 -5.23
C GLY A 202 -1.19 3.32 -5.14
N ASP A 203 -1.40 2.82 -3.93
CA ASP A 203 -2.41 1.81 -3.63
C ASP A 203 -3.38 2.31 -2.57
N LEU A 204 -4.67 2.04 -2.75
CA LEU A 204 -5.75 2.47 -1.89
C LEU A 204 -6.55 1.23 -1.45
N PRO A 205 -6.26 0.67 -0.25
CA PRO A 205 -7.03 -0.45 0.28
C PRO A 205 -8.51 -0.09 0.36
N ILE A 206 -9.41 -0.95 -0.09
CA ILE A 206 -10.84 -0.64 0.00
C ILE A 206 -11.28 -0.45 1.46
N TYR A 207 -10.82 -1.31 2.37
CA TYR A 207 -11.16 -1.23 3.78
C TYR A 207 -10.09 -0.52 4.60
N VAL A 208 -10.46 -0.18 5.82
CA VAL A 208 -9.56 0.36 6.86
C VAL A 208 -9.55 -0.57 8.07
N PRO A 209 -8.47 -0.64 8.84
CA PRO A 209 -8.44 -1.43 10.06
C PRO A 209 -9.45 -0.91 11.09
N TYR A 210 -10.01 -1.82 11.88
CA TYR A 210 -10.83 -1.44 13.03
C TYR A 210 -10.05 -0.53 13.99
N ASP A 211 -8.82 -0.91 14.33
CA ASP A 211 -7.91 -0.11 15.15
C ASP A 211 -7.23 0.99 14.32
N SER A 212 -8.02 1.98 13.91
CA SER A 212 -7.58 3.14 13.15
C SER A 212 -8.26 4.43 13.60
N CYS A 213 -7.61 5.55 13.35
CA CYS A 213 -8.17 6.89 13.52
C CYS A 213 -9.46 7.04 12.69
N ASP A 214 -9.48 6.46 11.49
CA ASP A 214 -10.63 6.56 10.57
C ASP A 214 -11.90 6.00 11.18
N VAL A 215 -11.84 4.82 11.82
CA VAL A 215 -13.00 4.19 12.47
C VAL A 215 -13.34 4.89 13.79
N TRP A 216 -12.34 5.14 14.62
CA TRP A 216 -12.55 5.79 15.92
C TRP A 216 -13.15 7.20 15.79
N ALA A 217 -12.69 7.97 14.80
CA ALA A 217 -13.16 9.34 14.58
C ALA A 217 -14.52 9.42 13.88
N ASN A 218 -14.89 8.39 13.11
CA ASN A 218 -16.09 8.38 12.27
C ASN A 218 -16.93 7.10 12.44
N PRO A 219 -17.27 6.69 13.69
CA PRO A 219 -17.93 5.39 13.91
C PRO A 219 -19.27 5.23 13.16
N GLN A 220 -19.99 6.33 12.90
CA GLN A 220 -21.25 6.35 12.15
C GLN A 220 -21.12 5.93 10.68
N LEU A 221 -19.91 5.95 10.13
CA LEU A 221 -19.61 5.54 8.74
C LEU A 221 -19.36 4.04 8.60
N PHE A 222 -19.35 3.31 9.70
CA PHE A 222 -19.07 1.88 9.76
C PHE A 222 -20.23 1.11 10.39
N GLN A 223 -20.32 -0.19 10.13
CA GLN A 223 -21.31 -1.06 10.72
C GLN A 223 -20.86 -1.50 12.12
N LEU A 224 -21.05 -0.62 13.09
CA LEU A 224 -20.72 -0.83 14.50
C LEU A 224 -21.97 -0.89 15.34
N ASP A 225 -21.91 -1.60 16.47
CA ASP A 225 -22.94 -1.57 17.51
C ASP A 225 -22.82 -0.34 18.43
N GLU A 226 -23.73 -0.21 19.41
CA GLU A 226 -23.71 0.90 20.39
C GLU A 226 -22.46 0.92 21.27
N GLY A 227 -21.79 -0.22 21.43
CA GLY A 227 -20.51 -0.37 22.13
C GLY A 227 -19.29 -0.01 21.29
N GLY A 228 -19.49 0.24 19.99
CA GLY A 228 -18.43 0.54 19.02
C GLY A 228 -17.79 -0.73 18.42
N LEU A 229 -18.31 -1.92 18.67
CA LEU A 229 -17.79 -3.16 18.07
C LEU A 229 -18.39 -3.42 16.69
N PRO A 230 -17.63 -3.99 15.73
CA PRO A 230 -18.17 -4.35 14.43
C PRO A 230 -19.36 -5.34 14.54
N THR A 231 -20.38 -5.14 13.75
CA THR A 231 -21.48 -6.12 13.61
C THR A 231 -21.19 -7.16 12.53
N GLY A 232 -20.36 -6.81 11.57
CA GLY A 232 -19.81 -7.64 10.52
C GLY A 232 -18.46 -7.12 10.06
N VAL A 233 -17.65 -8.02 9.53
CA VAL A 233 -16.30 -7.73 9.05
C VAL A 233 -16.07 -8.23 7.63
N ALA A 234 -15.12 -7.62 6.94
CA ALA A 234 -14.76 -7.96 5.58
C ALA A 234 -13.99 -9.27 5.50
N GLY A 235 -14.15 -9.94 4.37
CA GLY A 235 -13.41 -11.13 3.99
C GLY A 235 -13.68 -11.52 2.55
N VAL A 236 -13.27 -12.71 2.17
CA VAL A 236 -13.63 -13.38 0.91
C VAL A 236 -14.14 -14.80 1.19
N PRO A 237 -15.10 -15.30 0.38
CA PRO A 237 -15.64 -16.63 0.60
C PRO A 237 -14.59 -17.73 0.40
N PRO A 238 -14.85 -18.94 0.90
CA PRO A 238 -14.10 -20.13 0.53
C PRO A 238 -13.99 -20.30 -0.98
N ASP A 239 -12.81 -20.67 -1.45
CA ASP A 239 -12.49 -20.93 -2.85
C ASP A 239 -11.53 -22.13 -2.99
N TYR A 240 -11.00 -22.36 -4.20
CA TYR A 240 -10.03 -23.43 -4.46
C TYR A 240 -8.68 -23.24 -3.74
N PHE A 241 -8.34 -22.00 -3.37
CA PHE A 241 -7.08 -21.65 -2.72
C PHE A 241 -7.19 -21.68 -1.19
N SER A 242 -8.39 -21.41 -0.66
CA SER A 242 -8.66 -21.37 0.78
C SER A 242 -10.02 -21.97 1.12
N GLU A 243 -10.01 -23.14 1.74
CA GLU A 243 -11.22 -23.85 2.21
C GLU A 243 -11.99 -23.06 3.28
N ASP A 244 -11.30 -22.20 4.03
CA ASP A 244 -11.84 -21.33 5.07
C ASP A 244 -12.22 -19.93 4.55
N GLY A 245 -11.88 -19.60 3.30
CA GLY A 245 -11.88 -18.25 2.79
C GLY A 245 -10.79 -17.42 3.47
N GLN A 246 -10.88 -16.08 3.32
CA GLN A 246 -10.00 -15.16 4.02
C GLN A 246 -10.82 -14.25 4.93
N LEU A 247 -10.50 -14.23 6.21
CA LEU A 247 -11.08 -13.32 7.20
C LEU A 247 -10.14 -12.13 7.38
N TRP A 248 -10.50 -10.97 6.82
CA TRP A 248 -9.66 -9.77 6.91
C TRP A 248 -9.88 -8.98 8.20
N GLY A 249 -11.09 -9.07 8.78
CA GLY A 249 -11.39 -8.45 10.07
C GLY A 249 -11.66 -6.94 10.03
N ASN A 250 -11.57 -6.29 8.86
CA ASN A 250 -11.86 -4.87 8.71
C ASN A 250 -13.37 -4.62 8.90
N PRO A 251 -13.79 -3.56 9.60
CA PRO A 251 -15.20 -3.21 9.72
C PRO A 251 -15.80 -2.83 8.36
N LEU A 252 -17.05 -3.18 8.16
CA LEU A 252 -17.78 -2.88 6.94
C LEU A 252 -18.32 -1.45 6.96
N TYR A 253 -18.42 -0.83 5.80
CA TYR A 253 -18.95 0.53 5.66
C TYR A 253 -20.47 0.57 5.80
N ASN A 254 -20.97 1.63 6.43
CA ASN A 254 -22.36 2.04 6.36
C ASN A 254 -22.56 2.88 5.08
N TRP A 255 -22.75 2.19 3.95
CA TRP A 255 -22.87 2.84 2.66
C TRP A 255 -24.05 3.78 2.53
N ASP A 256 -25.14 3.54 3.29
CA ASP A 256 -26.32 4.42 3.29
C ASP A 256 -25.99 5.77 3.98
N ALA A 257 -25.29 5.73 5.11
CA ALA A 257 -24.82 6.95 5.78
C ALA A 257 -23.84 7.73 4.89
N MET A 258 -22.92 7.03 4.22
CA MET A 258 -21.96 7.67 3.31
C MET A 258 -22.65 8.27 2.06
N ARG A 259 -23.65 7.59 1.51
CA ARG A 259 -24.45 8.10 0.37
C ARG A 259 -25.20 9.38 0.75
N ALA A 260 -25.76 9.43 1.96
CA ALA A 260 -26.55 10.56 2.44
C ALA A 260 -25.76 11.87 2.50
N ASP A 261 -24.43 11.82 2.67
CA ASP A 261 -23.56 13.01 2.68
C ASP A 261 -22.72 13.16 1.40
N GLY A 262 -23.02 12.40 0.35
CA GLY A 262 -22.32 12.42 -0.93
C GLY A 262 -20.94 11.76 -0.88
N TYR A 263 -20.77 10.74 -0.03
CA TYR A 263 -19.52 10.00 0.17
C TYR A 263 -18.36 10.90 0.62
N ARG A 264 -18.64 11.91 1.45
CA ARG A 264 -17.66 12.96 1.84
C ARG A 264 -16.35 12.39 2.34
N TRP A 265 -16.39 11.42 3.23
CA TRP A 265 -15.18 10.79 3.76
C TRP A 265 -14.35 10.11 2.66
N TRP A 266 -15.00 9.37 1.76
CA TRP A 266 -14.33 8.75 0.61
C TRP A 266 -13.74 9.78 -0.34
N MET A 267 -14.45 10.88 -0.60
CA MET A 267 -13.92 11.96 -1.44
C MET A 267 -12.69 12.61 -0.80
N GLN A 268 -12.67 12.77 0.52
CA GLN A 268 -11.50 13.27 1.25
C GLN A 268 -10.32 12.28 1.15
N ARG A 269 -10.58 10.99 1.32
CA ARG A 269 -9.58 9.91 1.21
C ARG A 269 -8.96 9.86 -0.19
N ILE A 270 -9.77 9.88 -1.24
CA ILE A 270 -9.30 9.90 -2.62
C ILE A 270 -8.52 11.19 -2.92
N ALA A 271 -8.98 12.34 -2.42
CA ALA A 271 -8.25 13.60 -2.57
C ALA A 271 -6.88 13.57 -1.86
N ALA A 272 -6.80 12.96 -0.68
CA ALA A 272 -5.54 12.77 0.03
C ALA A 272 -4.58 11.86 -0.75
N ALA A 273 -5.05 10.73 -1.26
CA ALA A 273 -4.28 9.83 -2.11
C ALA A 273 -3.81 10.51 -3.42
N GLY A 274 -4.69 11.31 -4.07
CA GLY A 274 -4.35 12.05 -5.29
C GLY A 274 -3.32 13.18 -5.08
N ARG A 275 -3.07 13.61 -3.82
CA ARG A 275 -1.95 14.51 -3.51
C ARG A 275 -0.62 13.77 -3.36
N LEU A 276 -0.67 12.47 -3.07
CA LEU A 276 0.51 11.63 -2.92
C LEU A 276 0.90 10.97 -4.25
N PHE A 277 -0.07 10.55 -5.05
CA PHE A 277 0.11 9.68 -6.21
C PHE A 277 -0.51 10.27 -7.47
N ASP A 278 0.06 9.93 -8.63
CA ASP A 278 -0.45 10.35 -9.94
C ASP A 278 -1.52 9.39 -10.47
N VAL A 279 -1.41 8.12 -10.08
CA VAL A 279 -2.37 7.06 -10.40
C VAL A 279 -2.65 6.28 -9.12
N ILE A 280 -3.89 5.90 -8.89
CA ILE A 280 -4.30 5.18 -7.68
C ILE A 280 -4.91 3.85 -8.07
N ARG A 281 -4.34 2.75 -7.59
CA ARG A 281 -4.94 1.42 -7.67
C ARG A 281 -5.96 1.29 -6.51
N ILE A 282 -7.20 1.03 -6.85
CA ILE A 282 -8.24 0.67 -5.86
C ILE A 282 -8.13 -0.83 -5.63
N ASP A 283 -7.66 -1.19 -4.45
CA ASP A 283 -7.55 -2.56 -4.01
C ASP A 283 -8.94 -3.15 -3.77
N HIS A 284 -9.16 -4.42 -4.16
CA HIS A 284 -10.42 -5.15 -4.06
C HIS A 284 -11.63 -4.38 -4.63
N PHE A 285 -11.50 -3.85 -5.85
CA PHE A 285 -12.52 -3.04 -6.52
C PHE A 285 -13.90 -3.72 -6.56
N ARG A 286 -13.96 -5.07 -6.64
CA ARG A 286 -15.22 -5.80 -6.63
C ARG A 286 -16.09 -5.51 -5.40
N GLY A 287 -15.49 -5.14 -4.26
CA GLY A 287 -16.19 -4.77 -3.02
C GLY A 287 -17.09 -3.56 -3.18
N LEU A 288 -16.88 -2.73 -4.22
CA LEU A 288 -17.79 -1.63 -4.56
C LEU A 288 -19.09 -2.14 -5.21
N GLU A 289 -19.09 -3.30 -5.84
CA GLU A 289 -20.31 -3.95 -6.38
C GLU A 289 -20.96 -4.82 -5.32
N SER A 290 -20.22 -5.75 -4.76
CA SER A 290 -20.65 -6.61 -3.66
C SER A 290 -19.46 -7.07 -2.83
N TYR A 291 -19.65 -7.12 -1.53
CA TYR A 291 -18.65 -7.51 -0.57
C TYR A 291 -19.10 -8.69 0.28
N TRP A 292 -18.13 -9.47 0.76
CA TRP A 292 -18.38 -10.62 1.63
C TRP A 292 -18.41 -10.16 3.08
N SER A 293 -19.60 -10.25 3.70
CA SER A 293 -19.82 -9.88 5.09
C SER A 293 -19.75 -11.12 5.96
N VAL A 294 -18.81 -11.15 6.89
CA VAL A 294 -18.64 -12.22 7.87
C VAL A 294 -19.10 -11.72 9.24
N PRO A 295 -19.89 -12.50 10.02
CA PRO A 295 -20.26 -12.11 11.39
C PRO A 295 -19.02 -11.82 12.24
N TYR A 296 -19.03 -10.69 12.99
CA TYR A 296 -17.94 -10.38 13.89
C TYR A 296 -17.76 -11.47 14.96
N GLY A 297 -16.51 -11.85 15.24
CA GLY A 297 -16.18 -12.91 16.18
C GLY A 297 -16.07 -14.32 15.56
N ASP A 298 -16.37 -14.47 14.26
CA ASP A 298 -16.10 -15.73 13.56
C ASP A 298 -14.59 -15.95 13.39
N VAL A 299 -14.18 -17.22 13.34
CA VAL A 299 -12.77 -17.62 13.24
C VAL A 299 -12.30 -17.82 11.80
N ASN A 300 -13.23 -17.83 10.84
CA ASN A 300 -12.97 -17.95 9.40
C ASN A 300 -14.12 -17.31 8.60
N ALA A 301 -14.01 -17.29 7.27
CA ALA A 301 -14.97 -16.62 6.40
C ALA A 301 -16.11 -17.49 5.90
N ARG A 302 -16.26 -18.75 6.36
CA ARG A 302 -17.24 -19.73 5.83
C ARG A 302 -18.71 -19.30 6.00
N ARG A 303 -19.04 -18.58 7.08
CA ARG A 303 -20.43 -18.18 7.40
C ARG A 303 -20.82 -16.82 6.86
N GLY A 304 -20.01 -16.26 5.99
CA GLY A 304 -20.31 -14.98 5.37
C GLY A 304 -21.45 -15.05 4.35
N HIS A 305 -21.82 -13.88 3.85
CA HIS A 305 -22.78 -13.73 2.76
C HIS A 305 -22.48 -12.48 1.93
N TRP A 306 -22.92 -12.49 0.67
CA TRP A 306 -22.75 -11.35 -0.22
C TRP A 306 -23.73 -10.23 0.12
N VAL A 307 -23.23 -9.02 0.21
CA VAL A 307 -23.99 -7.77 0.41
C VAL A 307 -23.64 -6.81 -0.72
N LYS A 308 -24.64 -6.11 -1.26
CA LYS A 308 -24.43 -5.12 -2.32
C LYS A 308 -23.66 -3.90 -1.78
N GLY A 309 -22.68 -3.48 -2.57
CA GLY A 309 -21.93 -2.25 -2.34
C GLY A 309 -22.65 -1.01 -2.91
N PRO A 310 -21.97 0.14 -2.93
CA PRO A 310 -22.55 1.39 -3.44
C PRO A 310 -22.67 1.43 -4.97
N GLY A 311 -21.96 0.57 -5.69
CA GLY A 311 -22.05 0.39 -7.13
C GLY A 311 -21.76 1.65 -7.95
N GLN A 312 -22.51 1.81 -9.03
CA GLN A 312 -22.32 2.91 -10.00
C GLN A 312 -22.49 4.30 -9.38
N ASP A 313 -23.36 4.46 -8.38
CA ASP A 313 -23.58 5.74 -7.70
C ASP A 313 -22.29 6.30 -7.06
N PHE A 314 -21.48 5.42 -6.45
CA PHE A 314 -20.18 5.82 -5.93
C PHE A 314 -19.18 6.19 -7.04
N ILE A 315 -19.12 5.41 -8.12
CA ILE A 315 -18.25 5.69 -9.28
C ILE A 315 -18.61 7.04 -9.89
N ASP A 316 -19.89 7.32 -10.06
CA ASP A 316 -20.38 8.60 -10.59
C ASP A 316 -20.02 9.78 -9.68
N ALA A 317 -20.05 9.58 -8.35
CA ALA A 317 -19.60 10.60 -7.39
C ALA A 317 -18.10 10.87 -7.51
N VAL A 318 -17.29 9.82 -7.68
CA VAL A 318 -15.83 9.95 -7.90
C VAL A 318 -15.55 10.71 -9.21
N HIS A 319 -16.19 10.34 -10.33
CA HIS A 319 -16.01 11.00 -11.62
C HIS A 319 -16.40 12.48 -11.57
N ARG A 320 -17.52 12.80 -10.93
CA ARG A 320 -17.94 14.22 -10.78
C ARG A 320 -16.93 15.03 -9.99
N ARG A 321 -16.30 14.43 -8.97
CA ARG A 321 -15.39 15.15 -8.07
C ARG A 321 -13.96 15.22 -8.58
N PHE A 322 -13.52 14.17 -9.30
CA PHE A 322 -12.13 13.98 -9.74
C PHE A 322 -12.06 13.54 -11.21
N PRO A 323 -12.50 14.37 -12.17
CA PRO A 323 -12.58 13.98 -13.59
C PRO A 323 -11.22 13.68 -14.23
N GLU A 324 -10.13 14.22 -13.67
CA GLU A 324 -8.77 14.06 -14.21
C GLU A 324 -7.94 13.00 -13.45
N LEU A 325 -8.51 12.36 -12.43
CA LEU A 325 -7.76 11.39 -11.62
C LEU A 325 -7.74 10.03 -12.31
N HIS A 326 -6.55 9.47 -12.46
CA HIS A 326 -6.36 8.14 -13.03
C HIS A 326 -6.48 7.07 -11.95
N LEU A 327 -7.44 6.16 -12.13
CA LEU A 327 -7.68 5.06 -11.22
C LEU A 327 -7.51 3.72 -11.94
N ILE A 328 -7.00 2.71 -11.23
CA ILE A 328 -6.89 1.31 -11.67
C ILE A 328 -7.83 0.49 -10.79
N ALA A 329 -8.61 -0.39 -11.39
CA ALA A 329 -9.46 -1.34 -10.66
C ALA A 329 -8.70 -2.65 -10.44
N GLU A 330 -8.48 -3.03 -9.18
CA GLU A 330 -8.07 -4.41 -8.90
C GLU A 330 -9.29 -5.31 -9.00
N ASP A 331 -9.39 -6.01 -10.12
CA ASP A 331 -10.48 -6.89 -10.51
C ASP A 331 -10.04 -8.37 -10.55
N LEU A 332 -9.21 -8.77 -9.60
CA LEU A 332 -8.74 -10.14 -9.48
C LEU A 332 -9.75 -11.05 -8.74
N GLY A 333 -9.58 -12.35 -8.86
CA GLY A 333 -10.42 -13.36 -8.21
C GLY A 333 -11.72 -13.67 -8.95
N PHE A 334 -12.76 -14.04 -8.21
CA PHE A 334 -14.05 -14.47 -8.80
C PHE A 334 -14.88 -13.26 -9.24
N LEU A 335 -15.04 -13.07 -10.54
CA LEU A 335 -15.79 -11.96 -11.14
C LEU A 335 -17.18 -12.44 -11.59
N THR A 336 -18.21 -11.75 -11.10
CA THR A 336 -19.58 -11.90 -11.63
C THR A 336 -19.81 -10.96 -12.80
N PRO A 337 -20.83 -11.21 -13.66
CA PRO A 337 -21.18 -10.29 -14.75
C PRO A 337 -21.39 -8.84 -14.27
N GLU A 338 -21.96 -8.65 -13.07
CA GLU A 338 -22.25 -7.33 -12.49
C GLU A 338 -20.96 -6.59 -12.11
N VAL A 339 -19.94 -7.30 -11.58
CA VAL A 339 -18.62 -6.72 -11.29
C VAL A 339 -17.93 -6.29 -12.58
N ILE A 340 -17.97 -7.14 -13.61
CA ILE A 340 -17.41 -6.83 -14.94
C ILE A 340 -18.11 -5.62 -15.56
N GLU A 341 -19.43 -5.54 -15.41
CA GLU A 341 -20.21 -4.40 -15.90
C GLU A 341 -19.85 -3.12 -15.15
N LEU A 342 -19.73 -3.15 -13.82
CA LEU A 342 -19.32 -1.99 -13.02
C LEU A 342 -17.92 -1.51 -13.41
N GLN A 343 -16.95 -2.43 -13.55
CA GLN A 343 -15.59 -2.10 -13.97
C GLN A 343 -15.58 -1.48 -15.37
N ARG A 344 -16.30 -2.06 -16.33
CA ARG A 344 -16.41 -1.51 -17.69
C ARG A 344 -17.04 -0.11 -17.69
N ASN A 345 -18.12 0.08 -16.92
CA ASN A 345 -18.83 1.37 -16.85
C ASN A 345 -18.00 2.45 -16.12
N SER A 346 -17.11 2.04 -15.20
CA SER A 346 -16.17 2.97 -14.57
C SER A 346 -15.10 3.51 -15.54
N GLY A 347 -14.82 2.79 -16.62
CA GLY A 347 -13.73 3.12 -17.54
C GLY A 347 -12.34 2.87 -16.96
N TYR A 348 -12.22 2.40 -15.71
CA TYR A 348 -10.92 2.12 -15.08
C TYR A 348 -10.30 0.86 -15.69
N PRO A 349 -8.98 0.88 -16.03
CA PRO A 349 -8.30 -0.33 -16.47
C PRO A 349 -8.32 -1.39 -15.37
N GLY A 350 -8.65 -2.62 -15.74
CA GLY A 350 -8.52 -3.80 -14.88
C GLY A 350 -7.11 -4.39 -14.92
N MET A 351 -6.86 -5.38 -14.10
CA MET A 351 -5.54 -6.01 -13.95
C MET A 351 -5.45 -7.35 -14.69
N LYS A 352 -4.30 -7.65 -15.24
CA LYS A 352 -3.94 -8.92 -15.86
C LYS A 352 -2.63 -9.42 -15.26
N LEU A 353 -2.66 -10.59 -14.63
CA LEU A 353 -1.49 -11.21 -14.00
C LEU A 353 -0.95 -12.36 -14.85
N LEU A 354 0.32 -12.29 -15.18
CA LEU A 354 0.97 -13.34 -16.02
C LEU A 354 1.12 -14.67 -15.27
N GLU A 355 1.26 -14.67 -13.94
CA GLU A 355 1.24 -15.91 -13.16
C GLU A 355 -0.06 -16.69 -13.29
N PHE A 356 -1.19 -16.01 -13.52
CA PHE A 356 -2.50 -16.66 -13.72
C PHE A 356 -2.78 -17.05 -15.17
N ALA A 357 -1.83 -16.75 -16.07
CA ALA A 357 -2.02 -16.99 -17.51
C ALA A 357 -1.83 -18.45 -17.91
N PHE A 358 -0.89 -19.14 -17.28
CA PHE A 358 -0.32 -20.37 -17.83
C PHE A 358 -0.81 -21.64 -17.10
N ASP A 359 -2.13 -21.78 -16.95
CA ASP A 359 -2.74 -23.05 -16.50
C ASP A 359 -3.13 -23.89 -17.74
N PRO A 360 -2.49 -25.07 -17.98
CA PRO A 360 -2.82 -25.89 -19.11
C PRO A 360 -4.16 -26.62 -18.99
N ARG A 361 -4.78 -26.64 -17.80
CA ARG A 361 -6.02 -27.38 -17.51
C ARG A 361 -7.27 -26.64 -17.94
N GLU A 362 -7.22 -25.31 -18.04
CA GLU A 362 -8.38 -24.50 -18.39
C GLU A 362 -8.01 -23.25 -19.23
N PRO A 363 -8.97 -22.73 -20.03
CA PRO A 363 -8.76 -21.49 -20.76
C PRO A 363 -8.58 -20.29 -19.82
N SER A 364 -7.49 -19.53 -19.97
CA SER A 364 -7.23 -18.36 -19.14
C SER A 364 -7.45 -17.05 -19.90
N ASN A 365 -8.20 -16.12 -19.30
CA ASN A 365 -8.34 -14.74 -19.79
C ASN A 365 -7.12 -13.85 -19.48
N TYR A 366 -6.13 -14.41 -18.78
CA TYR A 366 -4.87 -13.75 -18.46
C TYR A 366 -3.79 -14.01 -19.53
N LEU A 367 -4.06 -14.80 -20.58
CA LEU A 367 -3.13 -14.98 -21.70
C LEU A 367 -2.99 -13.68 -22.50
N PRO A 368 -1.77 -13.19 -22.79
CA PRO A 368 -1.53 -11.89 -23.43
C PRO A 368 -2.30 -11.66 -24.73
N HIS A 369 -2.50 -12.69 -25.55
CA HIS A 369 -3.25 -12.56 -26.81
C HIS A 369 -4.76 -12.30 -26.63
N ARG A 370 -5.28 -12.40 -25.40
CA ARG A 370 -6.70 -12.13 -25.05
C ARG A 370 -6.93 -10.76 -24.42
N TYR A 371 -5.87 -9.96 -24.26
CA TYR A 371 -6.00 -8.66 -23.63
C TYR A 371 -6.73 -7.66 -24.52
N THR A 372 -7.36 -6.70 -23.87
CA THR A 372 -7.79 -5.42 -24.46
C THR A 372 -6.78 -4.35 -24.06
N THR A 373 -6.77 -3.20 -24.74
CA THR A 373 -5.85 -2.11 -24.40
C THR A 373 -6.10 -1.53 -23.01
N ASN A 374 -7.36 -1.34 -22.63
CA ASN A 374 -7.73 -0.79 -21.30
C ASN A 374 -7.48 -1.81 -20.18
N CYS A 375 -6.23 -2.21 -19.98
CA CYS A 375 -5.81 -3.02 -18.84
C CYS A 375 -4.35 -2.75 -18.48
N ILE A 376 -4.00 -3.10 -17.25
CA ILE A 376 -2.62 -3.09 -16.74
C ILE A 376 -2.16 -4.53 -16.62
N CYS A 377 -1.06 -4.88 -17.31
CA CYS A 377 -0.45 -6.19 -17.21
C CYS A 377 0.60 -6.20 -16.11
N TYR A 378 0.57 -7.21 -15.27
CA TYR A 378 1.54 -7.43 -14.19
C TYR A 378 2.27 -8.76 -14.37
N SER A 379 3.55 -8.84 -14.02
CA SER A 379 4.22 -10.15 -13.84
C SER A 379 3.57 -10.91 -12.69
N GLY A 380 3.45 -10.29 -11.55
CA GLY A 380 2.77 -10.65 -10.32
C GLY A 380 2.61 -9.41 -9.45
N THR A 381 1.85 -9.50 -8.35
CA THR A 381 1.71 -8.44 -7.33
C THR A 381 2.54 -8.75 -6.08
N HIS A 382 2.47 -7.88 -5.08
CA HIS A 382 3.10 -8.12 -3.77
C HIS A 382 2.58 -9.37 -3.04
N ASP A 383 1.40 -9.86 -3.39
CA ASP A 383 0.77 -11.06 -2.80
C ASP A 383 1.16 -12.34 -3.54
N ASN A 384 1.65 -12.20 -4.76
CA ASN A 384 2.09 -13.31 -5.58
C ASN A 384 3.50 -13.78 -5.18
N GLU A 385 3.87 -14.94 -5.67
CA GLU A 385 5.25 -15.41 -5.67
C GLU A 385 6.11 -14.52 -6.58
N THR A 386 7.43 -14.65 -6.49
CA THR A 386 8.29 -14.19 -7.60
C THR A 386 8.17 -15.17 -8.77
N LEU A 387 8.42 -14.74 -10.00
CA LEU A 387 8.35 -15.65 -11.15
C LEU A 387 9.28 -16.86 -11.02
N VAL A 388 10.44 -16.71 -10.37
CA VAL A 388 11.34 -17.83 -10.08
C VAL A 388 10.68 -18.81 -9.12
N GLN A 389 10.15 -18.32 -7.99
CA GLN A 389 9.47 -19.14 -7.00
C GLN A 389 8.25 -19.86 -7.61
N TRP A 390 7.43 -19.13 -8.37
CA TRP A 390 6.27 -19.70 -9.06
C TRP A 390 6.66 -20.82 -10.04
N LEU A 391 7.70 -20.61 -10.85
CA LEU A 391 8.21 -21.66 -11.74
C LEU A 391 8.76 -22.87 -10.97
N ASP A 392 9.39 -22.65 -9.79
CA ASP A 392 9.92 -23.73 -8.97
C ASP A 392 8.80 -24.59 -8.36
N GLY A 393 7.67 -24.00 -8.06
CA GLY A 393 6.46 -24.70 -7.60
C GLY A 393 5.57 -25.24 -8.71
N ALA A 394 5.78 -24.81 -9.97
CA ALA A 394 4.92 -25.20 -11.09
C ALA A 394 5.10 -26.67 -11.52
N SER A 395 4.00 -27.29 -11.98
CA SER A 395 4.06 -28.64 -12.56
C SER A 395 4.89 -28.67 -13.85
N PRO A 396 5.49 -29.81 -14.22
CA PRO A 396 6.19 -29.95 -15.50
C PRO A 396 5.31 -29.55 -16.69
N GLU A 397 4.02 -29.86 -16.64
CA GLU A 397 3.06 -29.52 -17.71
C GLU A 397 2.85 -28.01 -17.82
N THR A 398 2.81 -27.30 -16.68
CA THR A 398 2.73 -25.83 -16.65
C THR A 398 4.00 -25.21 -17.25
N VAL A 399 5.18 -25.67 -16.85
CA VAL A 399 6.45 -25.18 -17.40
C VAL A 399 6.53 -25.44 -18.91
N GLN A 400 6.15 -26.64 -19.35
CA GLN A 400 6.09 -26.97 -20.75
C GLN A 400 5.13 -26.06 -21.53
N TYR A 401 3.96 -25.77 -20.95
CA TYR A 401 2.97 -24.85 -21.54
C TYR A 401 3.53 -23.44 -21.69
N VAL A 402 4.24 -22.92 -20.69
CA VAL A 402 4.96 -21.64 -20.79
C VAL A 402 5.95 -21.64 -21.93
N GLN A 403 6.79 -22.70 -22.03
CA GLN A 403 7.79 -22.81 -23.07
C GLN A 403 7.17 -22.87 -24.49
N GLU A 404 6.16 -23.71 -24.67
CA GLU A 404 5.47 -23.83 -25.97
C GLU A 404 4.74 -22.54 -26.36
N TYR A 405 4.01 -21.92 -25.42
CA TYR A 405 3.28 -20.67 -25.68
C TYR A 405 4.20 -19.50 -26.02
N LEU A 406 5.36 -19.41 -25.38
CA LEU A 406 6.32 -18.32 -25.58
C LEU A 406 7.40 -18.67 -26.62
N GLY A 407 7.45 -19.91 -27.14
CA GLY A 407 8.45 -20.37 -28.10
C GLY A 407 9.86 -20.48 -27.51
N LEU A 408 9.97 -20.86 -26.25
CA LEU A 408 11.24 -20.94 -25.49
C LEU A 408 11.87 -22.33 -25.65
N ARG A 409 13.21 -22.40 -25.53
CA ARG A 409 13.96 -23.64 -25.68
C ARG A 409 14.07 -24.45 -24.41
N ASP A 410 14.26 -23.76 -23.31
CA ASP A 410 14.41 -24.39 -21.99
C ASP A 410 13.83 -23.52 -20.85
N ARG A 411 13.81 -24.08 -19.65
CA ARG A 411 13.23 -23.44 -18.47
C ARG A 411 13.96 -22.15 -18.05
N SER A 412 15.27 -22.06 -18.28
CA SER A 412 16.05 -20.89 -17.87
C SER A 412 15.64 -19.61 -18.61
N GLU A 413 14.95 -19.75 -19.75
CA GLU A 413 14.42 -18.64 -20.53
C GLU A 413 13.03 -18.19 -20.05
N CYS A 414 12.35 -18.94 -19.15
CA CYS A 414 10.94 -18.70 -18.81
C CYS A 414 10.70 -17.34 -18.17
N VAL A 415 11.49 -16.94 -17.16
CA VAL A 415 11.33 -15.63 -16.50
C VAL A 415 11.45 -14.49 -17.51
N SER A 416 12.54 -14.47 -18.27
CA SER A 416 12.76 -13.45 -19.31
C SER A 416 11.68 -13.49 -20.40
N GLY A 417 11.21 -14.69 -20.77
CA GLY A 417 10.12 -14.89 -21.74
C GLY A 417 8.79 -14.32 -21.27
N ILE A 418 8.43 -14.55 -20.00
CA ILE A 418 7.21 -14.00 -19.37
C ILE A 418 7.27 -12.47 -19.30
N LEU A 419 8.40 -11.88 -18.86
CA LEU A 419 8.60 -10.43 -18.84
C LEU A 419 8.48 -9.82 -20.26
N ARG A 420 9.05 -10.48 -21.26
CA ARG A 420 8.92 -10.05 -22.66
C ARG A 420 7.48 -10.16 -23.17
N ALA A 421 6.73 -11.18 -22.77
CA ALA A 421 5.32 -11.31 -23.14
C ALA A 421 4.47 -10.17 -22.56
N GLY A 422 4.74 -9.75 -21.31
CA GLY A 422 4.13 -8.57 -20.72
C GLY A 422 4.46 -7.30 -21.51
N MET A 423 5.73 -7.07 -21.82
CA MET A 423 6.18 -5.93 -22.64
C MET A 423 5.57 -5.92 -24.04
N ALA A 424 5.41 -7.08 -24.68
CA ALA A 424 4.85 -7.23 -26.01
C ALA A 424 3.31 -7.20 -26.06
N SER A 425 2.63 -7.23 -24.91
CA SER A 425 1.17 -7.26 -24.85
C SER A 425 0.55 -5.95 -25.33
N VAL A 426 -0.76 -5.95 -25.61
CA VAL A 426 -1.51 -4.74 -25.96
C VAL A 426 -1.98 -3.93 -24.75
N ALA A 427 -1.66 -4.37 -23.53
CA ALA A 427 -2.00 -3.64 -22.31
C ALA A 427 -1.41 -2.23 -22.32
N ASP A 428 -2.15 -1.23 -21.82
CA ASP A 428 -1.67 0.16 -21.79
C ASP A 428 -0.40 0.34 -20.97
N VAL A 429 -0.27 -0.43 -19.89
CA VAL A 429 0.91 -0.42 -19.01
C VAL A 429 1.31 -1.86 -18.68
N PHE A 430 2.62 -2.10 -18.61
CA PHE A 430 3.19 -3.32 -18.03
C PHE A 430 3.97 -2.98 -16.78
N ILE A 431 3.69 -3.68 -15.68
CA ILE A 431 4.36 -3.52 -14.39
C ILE A 431 4.96 -4.87 -13.98
N ALA A 432 6.25 -4.89 -13.69
CA ALA A 432 6.92 -6.07 -13.16
C ALA A 432 7.43 -5.83 -11.75
N GLN A 433 7.43 -6.88 -10.93
CA GLN A 433 8.15 -6.88 -9.68
C GLN A 433 9.65 -6.71 -9.96
N LEU A 434 10.35 -5.91 -9.15
CA LEU A 434 11.80 -5.77 -9.29
C LEU A 434 12.50 -7.12 -9.12
N GLN A 435 11.98 -7.95 -8.23
CA GLN A 435 12.46 -9.30 -7.95
C GLN A 435 12.51 -10.18 -9.21
N ASP A 436 11.56 -9.99 -10.13
CA ASP A 436 11.49 -10.76 -11.38
C ASP A 436 12.58 -10.33 -12.36
N TYR A 437 12.90 -9.03 -12.44
CA TYR A 437 14.05 -8.56 -13.21
C TYR A 437 15.39 -9.03 -12.64
N LEU A 438 15.45 -9.22 -11.33
CA LEU A 438 16.61 -9.72 -10.59
C LEU A 438 16.67 -11.24 -10.55
N GLU A 439 15.63 -11.94 -11.01
CA GLU A 439 15.49 -13.40 -10.98
C GLU A 439 15.68 -13.98 -9.57
N LEU A 440 15.09 -13.30 -8.55
CA LEU A 440 15.15 -13.73 -7.15
C LEU A 440 14.03 -14.74 -6.84
N GLY A 441 14.31 -15.66 -5.92
CA GLY A 441 13.39 -16.71 -5.51
C GLY A 441 12.49 -16.33 -4.31
N ALA A 442 12.07 -17.36 -3.57
CA ALA A 442 11.15 -17.25 -2.44
C ALA A 442 11.64 -16.33 -1.31
N GLU A 443 12.95 -16.16 -1.17
CA GLU A 443 13.57 -15.27 -0.18
C GLU A 443 13.20 -13.81 -0.38
N ALA A 444 12.81 -13.43 -1.61
CA ALA A 444 12.46 -12.07 -1.99
C ALA A 444 10.94 -11.84 -2.09
N ARG A 445 10.10 -12.83 -1.78
CA ARG A 445 8.63 -12.65 -1.75
C ARG A 445 8.25 -11.59 -0.72
N MET A 446 7.34 -10.68 -1.12
CA MET A 446 6.92 -9.56 -0.27
C MET A 446 5.89 -9.99 0.77
N ASN A 447 4.86 -10.74 0.37
CA ASN A 447 3.77 -11.17 1.23
C ASN A 447 3.26 -12.56 0.86
N GLU A 448 2.84 -13.31 1.89
CA GLU A 448 2.08 -14.55 1.75
C GLU A 448 0.69 -14.33 2.35
N PRO A 449 -0.35 -14.16 1.52
CA PRO A 449 -1.71 -13.86 1.97
C PRO A 449 -2.25 -14.88 2.96
N GLY A 450 -3.03 -14.40 3.94
CA GLY A 450 -3.63 -15.26 4.97
C GLY A 450 -2.64 -15.75 6.04
N THR A 451 -1.39 -15.29 6.04
CA THR A 451 -0.40 -15.64 7.06
C THR A 451 0.05 -14.43 7.88
N LEU A 452 0.35 -14.66 9.14
CA LEU A 452 1.03 -13.69 10.00
C LEU A 452 2.47 -14.18 10.21
N SER A 453 3.42 -13.51 9.58
CA SER A 453 4.83 -13.90 9.58
C SER A 453 5.73 -12.67 9.60
N THR A 454 6.83 -12.72 10.33
CA THR A 454 7.89 -11.68 10.31
C THR A 454 8.61 -11.60 8.96
N LYS A 455 8.36 -12.54 8.04
CA LYS A 455 8.88 -12.48 6.67
C LYS A 455 8.05 -11.57 5.77
N ASN A 456 6.74 -11.44 6.06
CA ASN A 456 5.84 -10.58 5.28
C ASN A 456 6.27 -9.12 5.44
N TRP A 457 6.19 -8.37 4.34
CA TRP A 457 6.46 -6.93 4.26
C TRP A 457 7.89 -6.51 4.60
N SER A 458 8.79 -7.47 4.85
CA SER A 458 10.13 -7.21 5.38
C SER A 458 11.24 -7.21 4.31
N TRP A 459 11.02 -7.74 3.11
CA TRP A 459 12.05 -7.86 2.09
C TRP A 459 12.65 -6.51 1.69
N ARG A 460 13.99 -6.50 1.54
CA ARG A 460 14.78 -5.35 1.06
C ARG A 460 15.73 -5.78 -0.04
N VAL A 461 15.91 -4.90 -1.03
CA VAL A 461 16.91 -5.13 -2.09
C VAL A 461 18.31 -4.83 -1.56
N ASP A 462 19.29 -5.63 -1.98
CA ASP A 462 20.70 -5.27 -1.83
C ASP A 462 21.08 -4.21 -2.87
N ALA A 463 21.70 -3.12 -2.43
CA ALA A 463 22.11 -2.01 -3.31
C ALA A 463 23.01 -2.47 -4.47
N SER A 464 23.82 -3.50 -4.25
CA SER A 464 24.74 -4.03 -5.26
C SER A 464 24.03 -4.69 -6.46
N LEU A 465 22.74 -5.04 -6.32
CA LEU A 465 21.93 -5.62 -7.38
C LEU A 465 21.34 -4.55 -8.33
N LEU A 466 21.27 -3.29 -7.91
CA LEU A 466 20.76 -2.19 -8.72
C LEU A 466 21.87 -1.62 -9.63
N THR A 467 22.35 -2.44 -10.53
CA THR A 467 23.50 -2.09 -11.38
C THR A 467 23.09 -1.35 -12.64
N ASP A 468 24.06 -0.64 -13.23
CA ASP A 468 23.91 0.02 -14.52
C ASP A 468 23.59 -0.99 -15.65
N GLU A 469 24.18 -2.18 -15.59
CA GLU A 469 23.95 -3.26 -16.57
C GLU A 469 22.50 -3.76 -16.52
N LEU A 470 21.93 -3.88 -15.32
CA LEU A 470 20.52 -4.24 -15.14
C LEU A 470 19.61 -3.14 -15.73
N ALA A 471 19.86 -1.88 -15.40
CA ALA A 471 19.11 -0.76 -15.94
C ALA A 471 19.16 -0.72 -17.47
N ASP A 472 20.35 -0.88 -18.06
CA ASP A 472 20.53 -0.90 -19.52
C ASP A 472 19.86 -2.11 -20.17
N ARG A 473 19.83 -3.29 -19.50
CA ARG A 473 19.09 -4.48 -19.96
C ARG A 473 17.59 -4.20 -20.03
N ILE A 474 17.03 -3.59 -18.99
CA ILE A 474 15.61 -3.23 -18.94
C ILE A 474 15.32 -2.15 -20.00
N ALA A 475 16.13 -1.10 -20.10
CA ALA A 475 15.96 -0.05 -21.11
C ALA A 475 15.96 -0.56 -22.55
N ARG A 476 16.83 -1.54 -22.87
CA ARG A 476 16.82 -2.19 -24.20
C ARG A 476 15.49 -2.89 -24.46
N MET A 477 14.89 -3.52 -23.45
CA MET A 477 13.60 -4.19 -23.57
C MET A 477 12.48 -3.17 -23.77
N VAL A 478 12.46 -2.09 -22.99
CA VAL A 478 11.52 -0.95 -23.13
C VAL A 478 11.59 -0.38 -24.54
N LYS A 479 12.79 -0.10 -25.03
CA LYS A 479 13.00 0.43 -26.40
C LYS A 479 12.56 -0.55 -27.49
N LEU A 480 12.81 -1.86 -27.31
CA LEU A 480 12.45 -2.89 -28.29
C LEU A 480 10.94 -2.97 -28.50
N TYR A 481 10.16 -2.79 -27.42
CA TYR A 481 8.69 -2.88 -27.45
C TYR A 481 8.01 -1.51 -27.48
N GLU A 482 8.77 -0.42 -27.64
CA GLU A 482 8.27 0.97 -27.73
C GLU A 482 7.38 1.38 -26.53
N ARG A 483 7.78 0.97 -25.33
CA ARG A 483 7.07 1.27 -24.07
C ARG A 483 7.51 2.58 -23.44
#